data_c71bafa0bc56d7fb26c8cd5177a1b597
#
_entry.id   c71bafa0bc56d7fb26c8cd5177a1b597
#
_cell.length_a   1.000
_cell.length_b   1.000
_cell.length_c   1.000
_cell.angle_alpha   90.00
_cell.angle_beta   90.00
_cell.angle_gamma   90.00
#
_symmetry.space_group_name_H-M   'P 1'
#
loop_
_entity.id
_entity.type
_entity.pdbx_description
1 polymer ?
#
loop_
_entity_poly.entity_id
_entity_poly.type
_entity_poly.pdbx_seq_one_letter_code
_entity_poly.pdbx_strand_id
1 'polypeptide(L)'
;FASARAAYGLGSEVFKAPQIRRIPLGVDNSPALAPDPVRRAAARARHGLTADDVACLVVGRISHYSKMDLVPVLRAAHRLKSDGFDLSRLRLILAGWTSADDDTPDILAALARGMGLALEVVSRPDDDTRDSLYQAADIFLSPADNVQETFGLTILEAGLAGLPVIASDYDGYKDTVVHGKTGLLIPTIGPVNTEYTDILAHLWYDSQYHLRLAQQTALSVPALAEALAGLIADPERRRGMGAAARRRVLAGYTWDKIISAYL
;
A
#
# COMPACT_ATOMS: atom_id res chain seq x y z
N PHE A 1 -21.50 4.00 -18.27
CA PHE A 1 -22.93 3.79 -18.54
C PHE A 1 -23.46 4.79 -19.58
N ALA A 2 -23.23 6.11 -19.38
CA ALA A 2 -23.62 7.15 -20.33
C ALA A 2 -22.97 6.98 -21.71
N SER A 3 -21.69 6.60 -21.75
CA SER A 3 -20.95 6.32 -23.00
C SER A 3 -21.48 5.10 -23.73
N ALA A 4 -21.83 4.04 -23.00
CA ALA A 4 -22.43 2.84 -23.60
C ALA A 4 -23.80 3.15 -24.20
N ARG A 5 -24.63 3.97 -23.53
CA ARG A 5 -25.92 4.43 -24.10
C ARG A 5 -25.74 5.17 -25.42
N ALA A 6 -24.77 6.09 -25.47
CA ALA A 6 -24.48 6.84 -26.69
C ALA A 6 -23.98 5.93 -27.83
N ALA A 7 -23.08 4.97 -27.50
CA ALA A 7 -22.55 4.03 -28.47
C ALA A 7 -23.61 3.09 -29.08
N TYR A 8 -24.63 2.72 -28.30
CA TYR A 8 -25.71 1.85 -28.77
C TYR A 8 -27.00 2.58 -29.21
N GLY A 9 -26.97 3.92 -29.26
CA GLY A 9 -28.12 4.71 -29.71
C GLY A 9 -29.37 4.57 -28.84
N LEU A 10 -29.25 4.21 -27.56
CA LEU A 10 -30.37 3.97 -26.66
C LEU A 10 -30.95 5.29 -26.16
N GLY A 11 -32.17 5.61 -26.55
CA GLY A 11 -32.90 6.80 -26.10
C GLY A 11 -33.22 6.75 -24.59
N SER A 12 -33.43 7.93 -24.01
CA SER A 12 -33.72 8.08 -22.55
C SER A 12 -35.05 7.45 -22.14
N GLU A 13 -35.98 7.30 -23.07
CA GLU A 13 -37.33 6.81 -22.82
C GLU A 13 -37.42 5.28 -22.71
N VAL A 14 -36.45 4.57 -23.31
CA VAL A 14 -36.46 3.09 -23.42
C VAL A 14 -35.64 2.44 -22.30
N PHE A 15 -34.78 3.19 -21.63
CA PHE A 15 -33.83 2.62 -20.67
C PHE A 15 -33.76 3.41 -19.37
N LYS A 16 -34.33 2.85 -18.31
CA LYS A 16 -34.07 3.35 -16.96
C LYS A 16 -32.67 2.93 -16.53
N ALA A 17 -31.80 3.91 -16.26
CA ALA A 17 -30.49 3.60 -15.70
C ALA A 17 -30.68 2.83 -14.37
N PRO A 18 -29.99 1.71 -14.16
CA PRO A 18 -30.03 1.04 -12.85
C PRO A 18 -29.50 1.97 -11.77
N GLN A 19 -30.04 1.82 -10.59
CA GLN A 19 -29.42 2.47 -9.43
C GLN A 19 -28.10 1.77 -9.12
N ILE A 20 -27.01 2.50 -9.27
CA ILE A 20 -25.67 1.99 -8.94
C ILE A 20 -25.34 2.47 -7.53
N ARG A 21 -25.16 1.53 -6.60
CA ARG A 21 -24.69 1.80 -5.25
C ARG A 21 -23.27 1.24 -5.09
N ARG A 22 -22.34 2.08 -4.70
CA ARG A 22 -20.98 1.65 -4.39
C ARG A 22 -20.92 1.14 -2.94
N ILE A 23 -20.60 -0.13 -2.76
CA ILE A 23 -20.38 -0.75 -1.45
C ILE A 23 -18.93 -1.22 -1.46
N PRO A 24 -18.06 -0.70 -0.55
CA PRO A 24 -16.65 -1.09 -0.50
C PRO A 24 -16.48 -2.52 0.03
N LEU A 25 -15.27 -3.06 -0.07
CA LEU A 25 -14.90 -4.30 0.60
C LEU A 25 -14.77 -4.09 2.11
N GLY A 26 -15.03 -5.14 2.88
CA GLY A 26 -14.84 -5.17 4.31
C GLY A 26 -13.51 -5.81 4.71
N VAL A 27 -13.07 -5.50 5.93
CA VAL A 27 -11.94 -6.15 6.60
C VAL A 27 -12.40 -6.71 7.94
N ASP A 28 -11.82 -7.85 8.34
CA ASP A 28 -12.10 -8.44 9.64
C ASP A 28 -11.52 -7.56 10.76
N ASN A 29 -12.35 -7.24 11.75
CA ASN A 29 -11.89 -6.55 12.94
C ASN A 29 -11.17 -7.54 13.87
N SER A 30 -10.04 -8.07 13.40
CA SER A 30 -9.24 -9.03 14.16
C SER A 30 -8.67 -8.39 15.43
N PRO A 31 -8.89 -9.01 16.61
CA PRO A 31 -8.23 -8.57 17.84
C PRO A 31 -6.69 -8.62 17.76
N ALA A 32 -6.13 -9.48 16.90
CA ALA A 32 -4.69 -9.60 16.71
C ALA A 32 -4.06 -8.32 16.12
N LEU A 33 -4.79 -7.60 15.28
CA LEU A 33 -4.35 -6.32 14.71
C LEU A 33 -4.63 -5.12 15.63
N ALA A 34 -5.45 -5.27 16.68
CA ALA A 34 -5.70 -4.14 17.57
C ALA A 34 -4.40 -3.72 18.30
N PRO A 35 -4.07 -2.41 18.35
CA PRO A 35 -2.89 -1.93 19.04
C PRO A 35 -2.85 -2.40 20.49
N ASP A 36 -1.76 -3.03 20.88
CA ASP A 36 -1.54 -3.57 22.23
C ASP A 36 -0.07 -3.42 22.59
N PRO A 37 0.28 -2.69 23.66
CA PRO A 37 1.67 -2.42 24.03
C PRO A 37 2.48 -3.70 24.34
N VAL A 38 1.84 -4.72 24.93
CA VAL A 38 2.51 -5.97 25.29
C VAL A 38 2.81 -6.78 24.02
N ARG A 39 1.80 -6.94 23.15
CA ARG A 39 1.99 -7.60 21.84
C ARG A 39 3.01 -6.86 20.99
N ARG A 40 2.95 -5.53 20.95
CA ARG A 40 3.93 -4.72 20.21
C ARG A 40 5.35 -4.96 20.73
N ALA A 41 5.58 -4.95 22.05
CA ALA A 41 6.89 -5.20 22.61
C ALA A 41 7.41 -6.60 22.24
N ALA A 42 6.57 -7.62 22.36
CA ALA A 42 6.90 -8.99 21.98
C ALA A 42 7.19 -9.11 20.48
N ALA A 43 6.37 -8.48 19.62
CA ALA A 43 6.54 -8.47 18.18
C ALA A 43 7.86 -7.78 17.78
N ARG A 44 8.18 -6.64 18.36
CA ARG A 44 9.44 -5.93 18.09
C ARG A 44 10.65 -6.77 18.49
N ALA A 45 10.60 -7.43 19.66
CA ALA A 45 11.66 -8.35 20.09
C ALA A 45 11.81 -9.54 19.12
N ARG A 46 10.70 -10.14 18.67
CA ARG A 46 10.69 -11.23 17.68
C ARG A 46 11.38 -10.85 16.37
N HIS A 47 11.21 -9.61 15.92
CA HIS A 47 11.78 -9.10 14.68
C HIS A 47 13.09 -8.30 14.89
N GLY A 48 13.74 -8.42 16.05
CA GLY A 48 15.02 -7.79 16.34
C GLY A 48 15.00 -6.26 16.32
N LEU A 49 13.83 -5.65 16.55
CA LEU A 49 13.65 -4.20 16.56
C LEU A 49 13.82 -3.65 17.97
N THR A 50 14.60 -2.59 18.10
CA THR A 50 14.77 -1.83 19.34
C THR A 50 13.66 -0.78 19.50
N ALA A 51 13.54 -0.19 20.71
CA ALA A 51 12.55 0.86 20.96
C ALA A 51 12.76 2.10 20.05
N ASP A 52 13.99 2.34 19.65
CA ASP A 52 14.40 3.51 18.86
C ASP A 52 14.26 3.29 17.33
N ASP A 53 14.13 2.05 16.87
CA ASP A 53 13.96 1.78 15.44
C ASP A 53 12.62 2.28 14.94
N VAL A 54 12.58 2.75 13.70
CA VAL A 54 11.36 3.07 12.95
C VAL A 54 11.18 2.02 11.87
N ALA A 55 10.18 1.13 12.06
CA ALA A 55 9.89 0.05 11.16
C ALA A 55 8.86 0.47 10.11
N CYS A 56 9.26 0.47 8.85
CA CYS A 56 8.40 0.69 7.70
C CYS A 56 8.04 -0.67 7.08
N LEU A 57 6.76 -1.02 7.09
CA LEU A 57 6.22 -2.31 6.66
C LEU A 57 5.52 -2.19 5.31
N VAL A 58 5.84 -3.10 4.40
CA VAL A 58 5.08 -3.39 3.19
C VAL A 58 4.53 -4.79 3.31
N VAL A 59 3.22 -4.98 3.09
CA VAL A 59 2.59 -6.31 3.03
C VAL A 59 1.91 -6.50 1.68
N GLY A 60 2.25 -7.57 0.97
CA GLY A 60 1.65 -7.90 -0.32
C GLY A 60 2.48 -8.87 -1.11
N ARG A 61 2.09 -9.13 -2.36
CA ARG A 61 2.96 -9.87 -3.27
C ARG A 61 4.23 -9.08 -3.52
N ILE A 62 5.38 -9.72 -3.37
CA ILE A 62 6.69 -9.11 -3.70
C ILE A 62 6.95 -9.43 -5.16
N SER A 63 6.45 -8.56 -6.04
CA SER A 63 6.53 -8.74 -7.49
C SER A 63 6.33 -7.39 -8.18
N HIS A 64 7.35 -6.95 -8.89
CA HIS A 64 7.35 -5.68 -9.62
C HIS A 64 6.38 -5.66 -10.81
N TYR A 65 6.00 -6.82 -11.33
CA TYR A 65 5.11 -6.92 -12.49
C TYR A 65 3.63 -7.14 -12.15
N SER A 66 3.31 -7.54 -10.90
CA SER A 66 1.93 -7.90 -10.56
C SER A 66 1.36 -7.16 -9.35
N LYS A 67 2.17 -6.35 -8.65
CA LYS A 67 1.70 -5.61 -7.48
C LYS A 67 2.23 -4.18 -7.43
N MET A 68 3.54 -4.01 -7.23
CA MET A 68 4.16 -2.70 -7.13
C MET A 68 5.67 -2.79 -7.30
N ASP A 69 6.28 -1.76 -7.91
CA ASP A 69 7.73 -1.59 -7.87
C ASP A 69 8.15 -0.95 -6.53
N LEU A 70 9.00 -1.64 -5.78
CA LEU A 70 9.51 -1.16 -4.49
C LEU A 70 10.84 -0.40 -4.59
N VAL A 71 11.44 -0.33 -5.77
CA VAL A 71 12.65 0.47 -6.01
C VAL A 71 12.44 1.95 -5.67
N PRO A 72 11.29 2.60 -5.94
CA PRO A 72 11.03 3.96 -5.50
C PRO A 72 11.18 4.18 -3.99
N VAL A 73 10.82 3.19 -3.15
CA VAL A 73 11.01 3.27 -1.68
C VAL A 73 12.49 3.31 -1.34
N LEU A 74 13.29 2.42 -1.93
CA LEU A 74 14.75 2.39 -1.72
C LEU A 74 15.41 3.69 -2.20
N ARG A 75 14.99 4.22 -3.35
CA ARG A 75 15.48 5.49 -3.89
C ARG A 75 15.12 6.67 -3.00
N ALA A 76 13.91 6.70 -2.43
CA ALA A 76 13.49 7.73 -1.50
C ALA A 76 14.33 7.71 -0.22
N ALA A 77 14.54 6.53 0.37
CA ALA A 77 15.39 6.36 1.54
C ALA A 77 16.86 6.72 1.23
N HIS A 78 17.39 6.28 0.09
CA HIS A 78 18.76 6.63 -0.32
C HIS A 78 18.94 8.15 -0.52
N ARG A 79 17.94 8.82 -1.12
CA ARG A 79 17.94 10.27 -1.25
C ARG A 79 18.01 10.95 0.11
N LEU A 80 17.16 10.55 1.07
CA LEU A 80 17.20 11.11 2.43
C LEU A 80 18.58 10.95 3.07
N LYS A 81 19.19 9.78 2.92
CA LYS A 81 20.54 9.53 3.41
C LYS A 81 21.58 10.45 2.76
N SER A 82 21.49 10.65 1.44
CA SER A 82 22.36 11.55 0.70
C SER A 82 22.18 13.02 1.09
N ASP A 83 20.96 13.40 1.47
CA ASP A 83 20.62 14.74 1.99
C ASP A 83 21.00 14.91 3.48
N GLY A 84 21.69 13.92 4.08
CA GLY A 84 22.20 13.96 5.45
C GLY A 84 21.19 13.55 6.52
N PHE A 85 20.04 12.99 6.15
CA PHE A 85 19.07 12.47 7.11
C PHE A 85 19.59 11.17 7.74
N ASP A 86 19.57 11.08 9.08
CA ASP A 86 19.99 9.87 9.78
C ASP A 86 18.95 8.76 9.63
N LEU A 87 19.31 7.72 8.89
CA LEU A 87 18.52 6.52 8.67
C LEU A 87 19.05 5.29 9.43
N SER A 88 19.97 5.46 10.36
CA SER A 88 20.56 4.34 11.12
C SER A 88 19.53 3.49 11.86
N ARG A 89 18.39 4.11 12.21
CA ARG A 89 17.27 3.47 12.90
C ARG A 89 16.12 3.08 11.98
N LEU A 90 16.20 3.35 10.66
CA LEU A 90 15.18 2.91 9.72
C LEU A 90 15.33 1.42 9.46
N ARG A 91 14.22 0.70 9.58
CA ARG A 91 14.09 -0.71 9.21
C ARG A 91 13.00 -0.86 8.16
N LEU A 92 13.37 -1.28 6.96
CA LEU A 92 12.42 -1.62 5.92
C LEU A 92 12.11 -3.10 6.01
N ILE A 93 10.83 -3.46 6.04
CA ILE A 93 10.35 -4.84 6.12
C ILE A 93 9.40 -5.09 4.96
N LEU A 94 9.75 -6.02 4.09
CA LEU A 94 8.90 -6.49 3.00
C LEU A 94 8.35 -7.86 3.37
N ALA A 95 7.04 -7.99 3.52
CA ALA A 95 6.41 -9.23 3.91
C ALA A 95 5.38 -9.67 2.87
N GLY A 96 5.48 -10.91 2.40
CA GLY A 96 4.48 -11.41 1.49
C GLY A 96 4.88 -12.59 0.64
N TRP A 97 3.99 -12.86 -0.30
CA TRP A 97 4.17 -13.98 -1.21
C TRP A 97 5.06 -13.57 -2.40
N THR A 98 5.95 -14.46 -2.77
CA THR A 98 6.74 -14.39 -4.01
C THR A 98 6.69 -15.75 -4.71
N SER A 99 6.76 -15.76 -6.04
CA SER A 99 6.94 -17.00 -6.79
C SER A 99 8.32 -17.60 -6.52
N ALA A 100 8.45 -18.91 -6.66
CA ALA A 100 9.74 -19.58 -6.45
C ALA A 100 10.80 -19.16 -7.48
N ASP A 101 10.35 -18.75 -8.65
CA ASP A 101 11.22 -18.33 -9.76
C ASP A 101 11.38 -16.80 -9.86
N ASP A 102 10.86 -16.04 -8.87
CA ASP A 102 10.94 -14.57 -8.85
C ASP A 102 12.10 -14.12 -7.95
N ASP A 103 13.13 -13.54 -8.55
CA ASP A 103 14.33 -13.03 -7.89
C ASP A 103 14.18 -11.60 -7.36
N THR A 104 13.00 -10.99 -7.48
CA THR A 104 12.71 -9.63 -7.00
C THR A 104 13.13 -9.41 -5.54
N PRO A 105 12.87 -10.33 -4.58
CA PRO A 105 13.31 -10.17 -3.20
C PRO A 105 14.84 -10.03 -3.07
N ASP A 106 15.59 -10.87 -3.78
CA ASP A 106 17.05 -10.87 -3.73
C ASP A 106 17.65 -9.63 -4.37
N ILE A 107 17.06 -9.18 -5.48
CA ILE A 107 17.43 -7.92 -6.15
C ILE A 107 17.21 -6.74 -5.21
N LEU A 108 16.04 -6.65 -4.56
CA LEU A 108 15.74 -5.56 -3.62
C LEU A 108 16.69 -5.57 -2.41
N ALA A 109 17.00 -6.76 -1.88
CA ALA A 109 17.94 -6.90 -0.77
C ALA A 109 19.37 -6.50 -1.17
N ALA A 110 19.79 -6.83 -2.40
CA ALA A 110 21.10 -6.43 -2.93
C ALA A 110 21.18 -4.91 -3.15
N LEU A 111 20.13 -4.30 -3.72
CA LEU A 111 20.04 -2.85 -3.91
C LEU A 111 20.06 -2.11 -2.55
N ALA A 112 19.28 -2.55 -1.58
CA ALA A 112 19.23 -1.97 -0.25
C ALA A 112 20.61 -2.01 0.42
N ARG A 113 21.34 -3.14 0.35
CA ARG A 113 22.72 -3.26 0.84
C ARG A 113 23.66 -2.29 0.14
N GLY A 114 23.60 -2.20 -1.19
CA GLY A 114 24.43 -1.26 -1.96
C GLY A 114 24.18 0.21 -1.55
N MET A 115 22.97 0.54 -1.13
CA MET A 115 22.57 1.86 -0.63
C MET A 115 22.86 2.03 0.89
N GLY A 116 23.29 0.98 1.59
CA GLY A 116 23.49 0.96 3.03
C GLY A 116 22.21 1.14 3.82
N LEU A 117 21.11 0.54 3.34
CA LEU A 117 19.79 0.51 3.99
C LEU A 117 19.55 -0.86 4.63
N ALA A 118 18.93 -0.88 5.80
CA ALA A 118 18.49 -2.11 6.45
C ALA A 118 17.14 -2.55 5.87
N LEU A 119 17.16 -3.66 5.15
CA LEU A 119 15.98 -4.30 4.56
C LEU A 119 15.90 -5.74 5.00
N GLU A 120 14.75 -6.15 5.53
CA GLU A 120 14.35 -7.53 5.80
C GLU A 120 13.27 -7.96 4.81
N VAL A 121 13.39 -9.19 4.29
CA VAL A 121 12.37 -9.80 3.44
C VAL A 121 11.80 -11.02 4.17
N VAL A 122 10.51 -11.00 4.47
CA VAL A 122 9.77 -12.08 5.11
C VAL A 122 8.89 -12.76 4.05
N SER A 123 9.43 -13.81 3.43
CA SER A 123 8.73 -14.55 2.39
C SER A 123 7.65 -15.45 2.98
N ARG A 124 6.43 -15.35 2.42
CA ARG A 124 5.27 -16.19 2.77
C ARG A 124 5.01 -16.28 4.28
N PRO A 125 4.86 -15.13 4.97
CA PRO A 125 4.51 -15.15 6.39
C PRO A 125 3.17 -15.88 6.57
N ASP A 126 3.08 -16.70 7.62
CA ASP A 126 1.80 -17.17 8.13
C ASP A 126 1.02 -16.00 8.78
N ASP A 127 -0.23 -16.23 9.13
CA ASP A 127 -1.10 -15.19 9.68
C ASP A 127 -0.54 -14.62 11.00
N ASP A 128 0.02 -15.45 11.86
CA ASP A 128 0.61 -15.04 13.14
C ASP A 128 1.85 -14.14 12.91
N THR A 129 2.71 -14.50 11.98
CA THR A 129 3.89 -13.71 11.60
C THR A 129 3.45 -12.39 10.96
N ARG A 130 2.46 -12.41 10.05
CA ARG A 130 1.92 -11.21 9.41
C ARG A 130 1.34 -10.25 10.46
N ASP A 131 0.50 -10.73 11.37
CA ASP A 131 -0.11 -9.93 12.42
C ASP A 131 0.94 -9.37 13.38
N SER A 132 1.97 -10.16 13.70
CA SER A 132 3.14 -9.72 14.47
C SER A 132 3.88 -8.57 13.77
N LEU A 133 4.05 -8.62 12.45
CA LEU A 133 4.69 -7.54 11.69
C LEU A 133 3.88 -6.25 11.75
N TYR A 134 2.55 -6.30 11.64
CA TYR A 134 1.69 -5.14 11.82
C TYR A 134 1.82 -4.54 13.24
N GLN A 135 1.92 -5.38 14.29
CA GLN A 135 2.15 -4.92 15.66
C GLN A 135 3.53 -4.27 15.84
N ALA A 136 4.56 -4.79 15.17
CA ALA A 136 5.93 -4.30 15.28
C ALA A 136 6.17 -2.98 14.55
N ALA A 137 5.42 -2.72 13.48
CA ALA A 137 5.61 -1.60 12.57
C ALA A 137 5.27 -0.22 13.17
N ASP A 138 5.80 0.83 12.54
CA ASP A 138 5.55 2.24 12.84
C ASP A 138 4.86 2.96 11.69
N ILE A 139 5.14 2.56 10.45
CA ILE A 139 4.61 3.15 9.21
C ILE A 139 4.29 2.02 8.26
N PHE A 140 3.15 2.10 7.58
CA PHE A 140 2.80 1.18 6.50
C PHE A 140 3.03 1.84 5.15
N LEU A 141 3.68 1.13 4.22
CA LEU A 141 3.97 1.61 2.88
C LEU A 141 3.23 0.79 1.84
N SER A 142 2.57 1.45 0.90
CA SER A 142 1.90 0.81 -0.24
C SER A 142 2.04 1.67 -1.51
N PRO A 143 3.22 1.70 -2.14
CA PRO A 143 3.47 2.52 -3.33
C PRO A 143 3.02 1.81 -4.62
N ALA A 144 1.74 1.38 -4.69
CA ALA A 144 1.24 0.67 -5.86
C ALA A 144 1.26 1.54 -7.11
N ASP A 145 1.73 0.95 -8.20
CA ASP A 145 1.79 1.51 -9.55
C ASP A 145 1.02 0.64 -10.56
N ASN A 146 0.41 -0.44 -10.09
CA ASN A 146 -0.29 -1.42 -10.92
C ASN A 146 -1.80 -1.22 -10.86
N VAL A 147 -2.46 -1.18 -12.02
CA VAL A 147 -3.91 -1.00 -12.17
C VAL A 147 -4.78 -2.10 -11.55
N GLN A 148 -4.19 -3.22 -11.16
CA GLN A 148 -4.89 -4.29 -10.44
C GLN A 148 -5.13 -3.96 -8.96
N GLU A 149 -4.49 -2.91 -8.42
CA GLU A 149 -4.68 -2.51 -7.03
C GLU A 149 -5.87 -1.57 -6.90
N THR A 150 -7.06 -2.13 -6.90
CA THR A 150 -8.31 -1.39 -6.98
C THR A 150 -8.88 -0.93 -5.64
N PHE A 151 -8.36 -1.42 -4.50
CA PHE A 151 -8.95 -1.12 -3.19
C PHE A 151 -7.93 -0.98 -2.05
N GLY A 152 -7.03 -1.97 -1.84
CA GLY A 152 -6.01 -1.95 -0.80
C GLY A 152 -6.47 -2.49 0.56
N LEU A 153 -6.84 -3.77 0.64
CA LEU A 153 -7.19 -4.42 1.92
C LEU A 153 -6.07 -4.28 2.96
N THR A 154 -4.81 -4.40 2.55
CA THR A 154 -3.65 -4.25 3.44
C THR A 154 -3.53 -2.86 4.05
N ILE A 155 -4.03 -1.81 3.38
CA ILE A 155 -4.15 -0.46 3.93
C ILE A 155 -5.18 -0.42 5.07
N LEU A 156 -6.29 -1.14 4.93
CA LEU A 156 -7.30 -1.23 6.00
C LEU A 156 -6.78 -2.04 7.18
N GLU A 157 -6.06 -3.13 6.94
CA GLU A 157 -5.38 -3.91 7.98
C GLU A 157 -4.37 -3.06 8.75
N ALA A 158 -3.54 -2.27 8.04
CA ALA A 158 -2.64 -1.30 8.65
C ALA A 158 -3.39 -0.26 9.49
N GLY A 159 -4.53 0.22 8.99
CA GLY A 159 -5.43 1.09 9.73
C GLY A 159 -5.96 0.44 11.02
N LEU A 160 -6.37 -0.84 10.98
CA LEU A 160 -6.78 -1.58 12.19
C LEU A 160 -5.62 -1.70 13.21
N ALA A 161 -4.40 -1.88 12.73
CA ALA A 161 -3.20 -1.89 13.55
C ALA A 161 -2.80 -0.48 14.06
N GLY A 162 -3.52 0.57 13.67
CA GLY A 162 -3.23 1.93 14.09
C GLY A 162 -1.98 2.52 13.45
N LEU A 163 -1.61 2.06 12.25
CA LEU A 163 -0.47 2.55 11.51
C LEU A 163 -0.86 3.71 10.59
N PRO A 164 -0.05 4.78 10.51
CA PRO A 164 -0.16 5.74 9.43
C PRO A 164 0.28 5.09 8.12
N VAL A 165 -0.38 5.44 7.02
CA VAL A 165 -0.12 4.88 5.71
C VAL A 165 0.59 5.90 4.81
N ILE A 166 1.63 5.49 4.09
CA ILE A 166 2.15 6.21 2.93
C ILE A 166 1.81 5.37 1.70
N ALA A 167 0.99 5.90 0.81
CA ALA A 167 0.51 5.18 -0.37
C ALA A 167 0.57 6.06 -1.62
N SER A 168 0.57 5.46 -2.79
CA SER A 168 0.40 6.18 -4.06
C SER A 168 -0.96 6.87 -4.12
N ASP A 169 -1.01 8.07 -4.68
CA ASP A 169 -2.26 8.75 -5.05
C ASP A 169 -2.81 8.15 -6.34
N TYR A 170 -3.18 6.88 -6.25
CA TYR A 170 -3.51 6.06 -7.40
C TYR A 170 -4.69 5.14 -7.10
N ASP A 171 -5.56 4.97 -8.09
CA ASP A 171 -6.73 4.08 -8.09
C ASP A 171 -7.53 4.08 -6.76
N GLY A 172 -7.88 2.93 -6.21
CA GLY A 172 -8.72 2.75 -5.03
C GLY A 172 -8.12 3.27 -3.72
N TYR A 173 -6.84 3.58 -3.67
CA TYR A 173 -6.19 4.13 -2.47
C TYR A 173 -6.73 5.51 -2.08
N LYS A 174 -7.20 6.28 -3.08
CA LYS A 174 -7.86 7.58 -2.86
C LYS A 174 -9.12 7.50 -2.01
N ASP A 175 -9.80 6.34 -2.03
CA ASP A 175 -11.00 6.11 -1.23
C ASP A 175 -10.67 5.65 0.20
N THR A 176 -9.58 4.90 0.37
CA THR A 176 -9.20 4.29 1.65
C THR A 176 -8.36 5.22 2.52
N VAL A 177 -7.47 6.03 1.92
CA VAL A 177 -6.58 6.97 2.62
C VAL A 177 -7.10 8.40 2.52
N VAL A 178 -7.20 9.10 3.64
CA VAL A 178 -7.47 10.54 3.69
C VAL A 178 -6.14 11.26 3.89
N HIS A 179 -5.66 11.91 2.83
CA HIS A 179 -4.37 12.61 2.83
C HIS A 179 -4.24 13.60 4.00
N GLY A 180 -3.12 13.54 4.70
CA GLY A 180 -2.82 14.38 5.86
C GLY A 180 -3.56 14.03 7.15
N LYS A 181 -4.53 13.08 7.11
CA LYS A 181 -5.33 12.67 8.28
C LYS A 181 -5.09 11.22 8.68
N THR A 182 -5.25 10.29 7.74
CA THR A 182 -5.09 8.84 8.01
C THR A 182 -3.83 8.28 7.37
N GLY A 183 -3.19 9.07 6.51
CA GLY A 183 -2.00 8.70 5.78
C GLY A 183 -1.57 9.84 4.86
N LEU A 184 -0.54 9.57 4.06
CA LEU A 184 0.00 10.49 3.06
C LEU A 184 -0.12 9.84 1.69
N LEU A 185 -0.84 10.49 0.78
CA LEU A 185 -0.92 10.09 -0.62
C LEU A 185 0.22 10.76 -1.39
N ILE A 186 0.99 9.96 -2.10
CA ILE A 186 2.15 10.39 -2.87
C ILE A 186 1.73 10.63 -4.32
N PRO A 187 2.00 11.80 -4.90
CA PRO A 187 1.66 12.10 -6.28
C PRO A 187 2.14 11.00 -7.22
N THR A 188 1.19 10.44 -7.97
CA THR A 188 1.42 9.32 -8.89
C THR A 188 0.74 9.65 -10.21
N ILE A 189 1.47 9.50 -11.31
CA ILE A 189 1.00 9.81 -12.65
C ILE A 189 0.97 8.51 -13.44
N GLY A 190 -0.22 8.10 -13.87
CA GLY A 190 -0.42 7.00 -14.80
C GLY A 190 -0.36 7.47 -16.27
N PRO A 191 -0.45 6.53 -17.23
CA PRO A 191 -0.42 6.85 -18.65
C PRO A 191 -1.62 7.73 -19.05
N VAL A 192 -1.35 8.77 -19.84
CA VAL A 192 -2.37 9.67 -20.39
C VAL A 192 -3.10 9.02 -21.58
N ASN A 193 -2.39 8.18 -22.34
CA ASN A 193 -2.91 7.46 -23.49
C ASN A 193 -2.43 6.00 -23.45
N THR A 194 -3.34 5.07 -23.50
CA THR A 194 -3.08 3.63 -23.46
C THR A 194 -3.38 2.92 -24.79
N GLU A 195 -3.79 3.63 -25.85
CA GLU A 195 -4.26 3.05 -27.10
C GLU A 195 -3.29 2.01 -27.69
N TYR A 196 -1.98 2.32 -27.69
CA TYR A 196 -0.99 1.37 -28.19
C TYR A 196 -0.87 0.13 -27.30
N THR A 197 -0.92 0.32 -25.99
CA THR A 197 -0.87 -0.79 -25.01
C THR A 197 -2.16 -1.61 -25.09
N ASP A 198 -3.30 -0.96 -25.27
CA ASP A 198 -4.62 -1.61 -25.37
C ASP A 198 -4.75 -2.48 -26.63
N ILE A 199 -4.15 -2.08 -27.76
CA ILE A 199 -4.05 -2.93 -28.95
C ILE A 199 -3.31 -4.23 -28.65
N LEU A 200 -2.27 -4.17 -27.82
CA LEU A 200 -1.48 -5.34 -27.43
C LEU A 200 -2.18 -6.19 -26.35
N ALA A 201 -3.20 -5.68 -25.68
CA ALA A 201 -3.92 -6.41 -24.62
C ALA A 201 -4.50 -7.74 -25.12
N HIS A 202 -4.96 -7.79 -26.39
CA HIS A 202 -5.47 -9.01 -27.01
C HIS A 202 -4.41 -10.07 -27.29
N LEU A 203 -3.13 -9.66 -27.39
CA LEU A 203 -1.99 -10.55 -27.66
C LEU A 203 -1.25 -10.92 -26.39
N TRP A 204 -1.18 -10.01 -25.43
CA TRP A 204 -0.44 -10.13 -24.17
C TRP A 204 -1.39 -10.03 -22.98
N TYR A 205 -2.41 -10.84 -23.02
CA TYR A 205 -3.38 -10.87 -21.95
C TYR A 205 -2.69 -11.11 -20.59
N ASP A 206 -3.26 -10.48 -19.53
CA ASP A 206 -2.86 -10.66 -18.15
C ASP A 206 -1.59 -9.90 -17.69
N SER A 207 -0.60 -10.58 -17.15
CA SER A 207 0.53 -9.96 -16.43
C SER A 207 1.40 -9.06 -17.31
N GLN A 208 1.57 -9.38 -18.59
CA GLN A 208 2.37 -8.57 -19.52
C GLN A 208 1.72 -7.22 -19.85
N TYR A 209 0.40 -7.22 -20.04
CA TYR A 209 -0.35 -5.99 -20.25
C TYR A 209 -0.30 -5.07 -19.02
N HIS A 210 -0.54 -5.64 -17.82
CA HIS A 210 -0.49 -4.91 -16.58
C HIS A 210 0.93 -4.39 -16.26
N LEU A 211 1.97 -5.18 -16.56
CA LEU A 211 3.36 -4.73 -16.45
C LEU A 211 3.62 -3.50 -17.34
N ARG A 212 3.12 -3.50 -18.57
CA ARG A 212 3.29 -2.36 -19.49
C ARG A 212 2.61 -1.10 -18.98
N LEU A 213 1.43 -1.23 -18.38
CA LEU A 213 0.76 -0.10 -17.73
C LEU A 213 1.49 0.39 -16.49
N ALA A 214 1.97 -0.54 -15.65
CA ALA A 214 2.78 -0.21 -14.47
C ALA A 214 4.08 0.52 -14.84
N GLN A 215 4.77 0.09 -15.91
CA GLN A 215 5.97 0.76 -16.44
C GLN A 215 5.72 2.19 -16.95
N GLN A 216 4.46 2.56 -17.23
CA GLN A 216 4.04 3.91 -17.63
C GLN A 216 3.53 4.73 -16.43
N THR A 217 3.53 4.15 -15.24
CA THR A 217 3.07 4.81 -14.01
C THR A 217 4.29 5.26 -13.20
N ALA A 218 4.31 6.53 -12.82
CA ALA A 218 5.42 7.13 -12.10
C ALA A 218 4.96 7.70 -10.74
N LEU A 219 5.58 7.24 -9.67
CA LEU A 219 5.41 7.76 -8.32
C LEU A 219 6.50 8.78 -8.01
N SER A 220 6.12 9.91 -7.37
CA SER A 220 7.08 10.96 -7.00
C SER A 220 8.03 10.51 -5.88
N VAL A 221 9.25 10.13 -6.24
CA VAL A 221 10.31 9.77 -5.28
C VAL A 221 10.64 10.93 -4.32
N PRO A 222 10.73 12.21 -4.75
CA PRO A 222 10.91 13.33 -3.83
C PRO A 222 9.81 13.43 -2.78
N ALA A 223 8.54 13.38 -3.20
CA ALA A 223 7.41 13.46 -2.27
C ALA A 223 7.36 12.25 -1.31
N LEU A 224 7.73 11.06 -1.78
CA LEU A 224 7.86 9.88 -0.94
C LEU A 224 8.98 10.07 0.11
N ALA A 225 10.12 10.65 -0.27
CA ALA A 225 11.20 10.95 0.65
C ALA A 225 10.76 11.95 1.74
N GLU A 226 10.07 13.04 1.36
CA GLU A 226 9.53 14.01 2.30
C GLU A 226 8.51 13.40 3.26
N ALA A 227 7.61 12.54 2.75
CA ALA A 227 6.63 11.83 3.56
C ALA A 227 7.30 10.90 4.58
N LEU A 228 8.31 10.14 4.16
CA LEU A 228 9.10 9.28 5.03
C LEU A 228 9.82 10.11 6.11
N ALA A 229 10.56 11.15 5.72
CA ALA A 229 11.28 12.01 6.65
C ALA A 229 10.34 12.62 7.70
N GLY A 230 9.19 13.15 7.26
CA GLY A 230 8.21 13.77 8.15
C GLY A 230 7.60 12.79 9.16
N LEU A 231 7.36 11.54 8.76
CA LEU A 231 6.84 10.53 9.69
C LEU A 231 7.94 9.88 10.55
N ILE A 232 9.18 9.77 10.06
CA ILE A 232 10.31 9.28 10.86
C ILE A 232 10.64 10.27 11.98
N ALA A 233 10.67 11.56 11.67
CA ALA A 233 11.06 12.61 12.61
C ALA A 233 9.99 12.91 13.69
N ASP A 234 8.70 12.62 13.42
CA ASP A 234 7.60 13.02 14.29
C ASP A 234 6.77 11.82 14.77
N PRO A 235 7.13 11.22 15.94
CA PRO A 235 6.40 10.11 16.53
C PRO A 235 4.96 10.46 16.94
N GLU A 236 4.67 11.72 17.31
CA GLU A 236 3.33 12.12 17.70
C GLU A 236 2.40 12.19 16.48
N ARG A 237 2.89 12.77 15.39
CA ARG A 237 2.19 12.76 14.12
C ARG A 237 1.90 11.35 13.65
N ARG A 238 2.88 10.42 13.77
CA ARG A 238 2.66 8.99 13.44
C ARG A 238 1.50 8.41 14.25
N ARG A 239 1.54 8.56 15.59
CA ARG A 239 0.50 8.04 16.48
C ARG A 239 -0.87 8.67 16.20
N GLY A 240 -0.93 9.97 16.04
CA GLY A 240 -2.16 10.70 15.75
C GLY A 240 -2.81 10.27 14.43
N MET A 241 -2.01 10.14 13.38
CA MET A 241 -2.44 9.71 12.06
C MET A 241 -2.88 8.24 12.05
N GLY A 242 -2.14 7.35 12.70
CA GLY A 242 -2.51 5.94 12.85
C GLY A 242 -3.80 5.74 13.64
N ALA A 243 -3.98 6.49 14.75
CA ALA A 243 -5.24 6.47 15.50
C ALA A 243 -6.43 6.96 14.65
N ALA A 244 -6.23 7.95 13.78
CA ALA A 244 -7.26 8.42 12.86
C ALA A 244 -7.57 7.37 11.78
N ALA A 245 -6.55 6.67 11.26
CA ALA A 245 -6.72 5.57 10.31
C ALA A 245 -7.58 4.46 10.94
N ARG A 246 -7.26 4.04 12.17
CA ARG A 246 -8.01 3.03 12.89
C ARG A 246 -9.50 3.42 13.08
N ARG A 247 -9.75 4.65 13.54
CA ARG A 247 -11.13 5.14 13.70
C ARG A 247 -11.90 5.09 12.39
N ARG A 248 -11.27 5.48 11.28
CA ARG A 248 -11.89 5.44 9.95
C ARG A 248 -12.27 4.02 9.53
N VAL A 249 -11.36 3.06 9.70
CA VAL A 249 -11.62 1.66 9.34
C VAL A 249 -12.75 1.08 10.18
N LEU A 250 -12.72 1.26 11.50
CA LEU A 250 -13.75 0.78 12.41
C LEU A 250 -15.12 1.43 12.14
N ALA A 251 -15.15 2.66 11.65
CA ALA A 251 -16.39 3.37 11.36
C ALA A 251 -17.07 2.92 10.07
N GLY A 252 -16.30 2.46 9.05
CA GLY A 252 -16.88 2.27 7.73
C GLY A 252 -16.41 1.07 6.90
N TYR A 253 -15.41 0.31 7.37
CA TYR A 253 -14.77 -0.73 6.55
C TYR A 253 -14.70 -2.11 7.24
N THR A 254 -15.30 -2.29 8.41
CA THR A 254 -15.44 -3.63 8.99
C THR A 254 -16.58 -4.39 8.33
N TRP A 255 -16.53 -5.72 8.27
CA TRP A 255 -17.58 -6.53 7.67
C TRP A 255 -18.97 -6.24 8.25
N ASP A 256 -19.08 -5.99 9.56
CA ASP A 256 -20.36 -5.61 10.18
C ASP A 256 -20.98 -4.36 9.54
N LYS A 257 -20.15 -3.35 9.23
CA LYS A 257 -20.60 -2.12 8.57
C LYS A 257 -20.92 -2.32 7.10
N ILE A 258 -20.13 -3.14 6.43
CA ILE A 258 -20.34 -3.42 5.01
C ILE A 258 -21.58 -4.26 4.78
N ILE A 259 -21.80 -5.33 5.56
CA ILE A 259 -23.01 -6.18 5.47
C ILE A 259 -24.26 -5.34 5.71
N SER A 260 -24.24 -4.44 6.69
CA SER A 260 -25.36 -3.53 6.95
C SER A 260 -25.68 -2.58 5.78
N ALA A 261 -24.75 -2.37 4.85
CA ALA A 261 -24.97 -1.56 3.66
C ALA A 261 -25.59 -2.36 2.49
N TYR A 262 -25.55 -3.69 2.53
CA TYR A 262 -26.23 -4.58 1.58
C TYR A 262 -27.71 -4.80 1.94
N LEU A 263 -28.05 -4.69 3.21
CA LEU A 263 -29.42 -4.85 3.73
C LEU A 263 -30.17 -3.52 3.69
#